data_a317b962fbbda7e70e610c0b04e15d54
#
_entry.id   a317b962fbbda7e70e610c0b04e15d54
#
_cell.length_a   1.000
_cell.length_b   1.000
_cell.length_c   1.000
_cell.angle_alpha   90.00
_cell.angle_beta   90.00
_cell.angle_gamma   90.00
#
_symmetry.space_group_name_H-M   'P 1'
#
loop_
_entity.id
_entity.type
_entity.pdbx_description
1 polymer ?
#
loop_
_entity_poly.entity_id
_entity_poly.type
_entity_poly.pdbx_seq_one_letter_code
_entity_poly.pdbx_strand_id
1 'polypeptide(L)'
;MNTILVDTSVWINFFKGIDTRASVFLRDNMDQFVIATCPVIVQEVLQGVISDKQYTFLKNYFNGLAHLSGDSYLLANEAAQLYRQLRKAGITIRKPNDCLIAAYTLHHKVTLLHDDKDFDHISNHAQLNTL
;
A
#
# COMPACT_ATOMS: atom_id res chain seq x y z
N MET A 1 -18.78 -5.51 -2.60
CA MET A 1 -18.01 -4.46 -1.89
C MET A 1 -16.77 -4.11 -2.68
N ASN A 2 -16.43 -2.83 -2.69
CA ASN A 2 -15.20 -2.39 -3.33
C ASN A 2 -13.97 -2.85 -2.54
N THR A 3 -12.88 -3.08 -3.26
CA THR A 3 -11.60 -3.47 -2.66
C THR A 3 -10.71 -2.26 -2.51
N ILE A 4 -10.10 -2.12 -1.33
CA ILE A 4 -9.06 -1.12 -1.10
C ILE A 4 -7.75 -1.79 -0.72
N LEU A 5 -6.66 -1.29 -1.30
CA LEU A 5 -5.30 -1.65 -0.90
C LEU A 5 -4.85 -0.64 0.15
N VAL A 6 -4.39 -1.12 1.29
CA VAL A 6 -3.99 -0.25 2.41
C VAL A 6 -2.46 -0.21 2.46
N ASP A 7 -1.91 1.01 2.33
CA ASP A 7 -0.47 1.22 2.34
C ASP A 7 0.15 0.92 3.71
N THR A 8 1.43 0.61 3.68
CA THR A 8 2.25 0.33 4.87
C THR A 8 2.10 1.41 5.94
N SER A 9 2.15 2.68 5.56
CA SER A 9 2.06 3.81 6.51
C SER A 9 0.76 3.78 7.32
N VAL A 10 -0.35 3.43 6.67
CA VAL A 10 -1.66 3.34 7.32
C VAL A 10 -1.70 2.20 8.33
N TRP A 11 -1.17 1.02 7.94
CA TRP A 11 -1.11 -0.13 8.84
C TRP A 11 -0.27 0.15 10.08
N ILE A 12 0.88 0.80 9.91
CA ILE A 12 1.76 1.13 11.04
C ILE A 12 1.02 2.04 12.01
N ASN A 13 0.37 3.09 11.54
CA ASN A 13 -0.41 3.99 12.40
C ASN A 13 -1.60 3.29 13.04
N PHE A 14 -2.30 2.45 12.26
CA PHE A 14 -3.46 1.69 12.76
C PHE A 14 -3.07 0.78 13.93
N PHE A 15 -2.01 0.01 13.81
CA PHE A 15 -1.59 -0.92 14.86
C PHE A 15 -0.95 -0.23 16.05
N LYS A 16 -0.39 0.97 15.87
CA LYS A 16 0.16 1.78 16.98
C LYS A 16 -0.90 2.63 17.68
N GLY A 17 -2.13 2.64 17.18
CA GLY A 17 -3.20 3.48 17.73
C GLY A 17 -3.00 4.97 17.46
N ILE A 18 -2.24 5.32 16.41
CA ILE A 18 -2.03 6.71 16.01
C ILE A 18 -3.14 7.09 15.03
N ASP A 19 -3.92 8.11 15.40
CA ASP A 19 -5.05 8.58 14.59
C ASP A 19 -4.54 9.52 13.48
N THR A 20 -4.69 9.06 12.24
CA THR A 20 -4.54 9.87 11.03
C THR A 20 -5.86 9.80 10.26
N ARG A 21 -6.00 10.63 9.23
CA ARG A 21 -7.18 10.55 8.36
C ARG A 21 -7.39 9.13 7.84
N ALA A 22 -6.33 8.50 7.37
CA ALA A 22 -6.42 7.17 6.76
C ALA A 22 -6.59 6.07 7.80
N SER A 23 -5.89 6.12 8.94
CA SER A 23 -6.03 5.10 9.98
C SER A 23 -7.43 5.12 10.60
N VAL A 24 -8.01 6.30 10.80
CA VAL A 24 -9.39 6.46 11.28
C VAL A 24 -10.37 5.95 10.24
N PHE A 25 -10.17 6.29 8.97
CA PHE A 25 -11.01 5.77 7.89
C PHE A 25 -11.00 4.24 7.87
N LEU A 26 -9.82 3.65 7.97
CA LEU A 26 -9.69 2.19 8.00
C LEU A 26 -10.47 1.59 9.17
N ARG A 27 -10.26 2.10 10.38
CA ARG A 27 -10.93 1.62 11.59
C ARG A 27 -12.46 1.70 11.45
N ASP A 28 -12.95 2.81 10.92
CA ASP A 28 -14.40 3.08 10.90
C ASP A 28 -15.12 2.39 9.74
N ASN A 29 -14.40 1.93 8.71
CA ASN A 29 -15.00 1.41 7.47
C ASN A 29 -14.54 0.01 7.08
N MET A 30 -13.85 -0.74 7.95
CA MET A 30 -13.29 -2.05 7.61
C MET A 30 -14.35 -3.04 7.11
N ASP A 31 -15.56 -2.95 7.63
CA ASP A 31 -16.66 -3.84 7.28
C ASP A 31 -17.36 -3.45 5.96
N GLN A 32 -17.03 -2.28 5.40
CA GLN A 32 -17.66 -1.77 4.18
C GLN A 32 -16.83 -2.02 2.93
N PHE A 33 -15.60 -2.54 3.07
CA PHE A 33 -14.67 -2.77 1.98
C PHE A 33 -14.04 -4.14 2.10
N VAL A 34 -13.62 -4.68 0.96
CA VAL A 34 -12.66 -5.78 0.95
C VAL A 34 -11.28 -5.18 1.19
N ILE A 35 -10.65 -5.53 2.30
CA ILE A 35 -9.32 -5.02 2.64
C ILE A 35 -8.28 -5.93 2.02
N ALA A 36 -7.44 -5.36 1.17
CA ALA A 36 -6.40 -6.09 0.45
C ALA A 36 -5.01 -5.67 0.89
N THR A 37 -4.08 -6.58 0.68
CA THR A 37 -2.65 -6.34 0.84
C THR A 37 -1.90 -6.94 -0.35
N CYS A 38 -0.60 -6.68 -0.43
CA CYS A 38 0.27 -7.25 -1.45
C CYS A 38 1.65 -7.56 -0.84
N PRO A 39 2.50 -8.34 -1.53
CA PRO A 39 3.73 -8.85 -0.93
C PRO A 39 4.64 -7.78 -0.34
N VAL A 40 4.84 -6.67 -1.02
CA VAL A 40 5.75 -5.61 -0.55
C VAL A 40 5.24 -4.96 0.74
N ILE A 41 3.93 -4.77 0.87
CA ILE A 41 3.34 -4.18 2.08
C ILE A 41 3.50 -5.14 3.27
N VAL A 42 3.21 -6.42 3.08
CA VAL A 42 3.39 -7.43 4.13
C VAL A 42 4.84 -7.44 4.61
N GLN A 43 5.80 -7.43 3.67
CA GLN A 43 7.22 -7.40 4.02
C GLN A 43 7.58 -6.15 4.81
N GLU A 44 7.15 -4.98 4.36
CA GLU A 44 7.47 -3.72 5.03
C GLU A 44 6.91 -3.64 6.45
N VAL A 45 5.69 -4.12 6.66
CA VAL A 45 5.09 -4.12 7.99
C VAL A 45 5.79 -5.13 8.90
N LEU A 46 5.96 -6.37 8.44
CA LEU A 46 6.49 -7.44 9.27
C LEU A 46 7.96 -7.24 9.62
N GLN A 47 8.77 -6.71 8.69
CA GLN A 47 10.20 -6.49 8.96
C GLN A 47 10.45 -5.45 10.06
N GLY A 48 9.49 -4.56 10.31
CA GLY A 48 9.58 -3.54 11.35
C GLY A 48 9.19 -4.02 12.75
N VAL A 49 8.68 -5.25 12.88
CA VAL A 49 8.19 -5.78 14.16
C VAL A 49 9.34 -6.46 14.91
N ILE A 50 9.53 -6.09 16.19
CA ILE A 50 10.62 -6.62 17.01
C ILE A 50 10.17 -7.85 17.82
N SER A 51 8.99 -7.79 18.42
CA SER A 51 8.46 -8.86 19.28
C SER A 51 7.99 -10.04 18.44
N ASP A 52 8.42 -11.26 18.80
CA ASP A 52 7.96 -12.49 18.13
C ASP A 52 6.45 -12.69 18.28
N LYS A 53 5.91 -12.33 19.43
CA LYS A 53 4.46 -12.42 19.65
C LYS A 53 3.68 -11.53 18.71
N GLN A 54 4.11 -10.29 18.58
CA GLN A 54 3.47 -9.33 17.67
C GLN A 54 3.65 -9.74 16.21
N TYR A 55 4.83 -10.24 15.85
CA TYR A 55 5.08 -10.76 14.51
C TYR A 55 4.10 -11.87 14.14
N THR A 56 3.91 -12.85 15.02
CA THR A 56 2.98 -13.96 14.78
C THR A 56 1.56 -13.46 14.63
N PHE A 57 1.14 -12.52 15.50
CA PHE A 57 -0.18 -11.93 15.41
C PHE A 57 -0.41 -11.22 14.07
N LEU A 58 0.52 -10.36 13.67
CA LEU A 58 0.40 -9.60 12.43
C LEU A 58 0.49 -10.49 11.19
N LYS A 59 1.36 -11.49 11.21
CA LYS A 59 1.44 -12.45 10.12
C LYS A 59 0.10 -13.15 9.90
N ASN A 60 -0.53 -13.62 10.97
CA ASN A 60 -1.83 -14.26 10.89
C ASN A 60 -2.91 -13.29 10.44
N TYR A 61 -2.84 -12.05 10.90
CA TYR A 61 -3.78 -11.00 10.50
C TYR A 61 -3.73 -10.78 8.99
N PHE A 62 -2.53 -10.58 8.42
CA PHE A 62 -2.37 -10.37 6.99
C PHE A 62 -2.74 -11.59 6.16
N ASN A 63 -2.52 -12.80 6.68
CA ASN A 63 -2.94 -14.01 5.98
C ASN A 63 -4.45 -14.08 5.77
N GLY A 64 -5.22 -13.43 6.63
CA GLY A 64 -6.69 -13.38 6.52
C GLY A 64 -7.22 -12.31 5.56
N LEU A 65 -6.37 -11.43 5.03
CA LEU A 65 -6.79 -10.39 4.11
C LEU A 65 -6.85 -10.91 2.67
N ALA A 66 -7.48 -10.14 1.78
CA ALA A 66 -7.38 -10.39 0.35
C ALA A 66 -5.95 -10.10 -0.13
N HIS A 67 -5.36 -11.00 -0.90
CA HIS A 67 -3.98 -10.84 -1.38
C HIS A 67 -4.00 -10.49 -2.86
N LEU A 68 -3.52 -9.29 -3.19
CA LEU A 68 -3.31 -8.91 -4.58
C LEU A 68 -2.03 -9.58 -5.07
N SER A 69 -2.15 -10.38 -6.12
CA SER A 69 -1.03 -11.10 -6.69
C SER A 69 -0.91 -10.79 -8.17
N GLY A 70 0.17 -11.23 -8.79
CA GLY A 70 0.41 -11.03 -10.21
C GLY A 70 1.80 -11.48 -10.58
N ASP A 71 2.15 -11.31 -11.86
CA ASP A 71 3.50 -11.59 -12.32
C ASP A 71 4.45 -10.55 -11.70
N SER A 72 5.29 -11.02 -10.77
CA SER A 72 6.20 -10.14 -10.03
C SER A 72 7.21 -9.44 -10.93
N TYR A 73 7.65 -10.11 -11.98
CA TYR A 73 8.57 -9.52 -12.95
C TYR A 73 7.91 -8.39 -13.74
N LEU A 74 6.69 -8.62 -14.22
CA LEU A 74 5.93 -7.60 -14.93
C LEU A 74 5.68 -6.38 -14.04
N LEU A 75 5.24 -6.60 -12.81
CA LEU A 75 4.96 -5.52 -11.87
C LEU A 75 6.22 -4.74 -11.49
N ALA A 76 7.38 -5.42 -11.37
CA ALA A 76 8.65 -4.75 -11.14
C ALA A 76 9.01 -3.83 -12.31
N ASN A 77 8.81 -4.27 -13.54
CA ASN A 77 9.04 -3.44 -14.72
C ASN A 77 8.12 -2.23 -14.78
N GLU A 78 6.85 -2.42 -14.48
CA GLU A 78 5.87 -1.33 -14.43
C GLU A 78 6.23 -0.30 -13.36
N ALA A 79 6.64 -0.76 -12.19
CA ALA A 79 7.09 0.12 -11.11
C ALA A 79 8.32 0.92 -11.49
N ALA A 80 9.29 0.28 -12.15
CA ALA A 80 10.50 0.94 -12.63
C ALA A 80 10.18 2.01 -13.68
N GLN A 81 9.28 1.71 -14.61
CA GLN A 81 8.86 2.67 -15.63
C GLN A 81 8.15 3.87 -14.98
N LEU A 82 7.28 3.63 -14.02
CA LEU A 82 6.59 4.69 -13.30
C LEU A 82 7.57 5.60 -12.58
N TYR A 83 8.54 5.02 -11.87
CA TYR A 83 9.58 5.80 -11.19
C TYR A 83 10.36 6.68 -12.17
N ARG A 84 10.74 6.12 -13.33
CA ARG A 84 11.48 6.86 -14.35
C ARG A 84 10.65 7.98 -14.97
N GLN A 85 9.37 7.75 -15.23
CA GLN A 85 8.47 8.77 -15.76
C GLN A 85 8.31 9.94 -14.79
N LEU A 86 8.14 9.65 -13.50
CA LEU A 86 8.05 10.67 -12.47
C LEU A 86 9.34 11.50 -12.39
N ARG A 87 10.48 10.82 -12.40
CA ARG A 87 11.77 11.50 -12.36
C ARG A 87 11.97 12.42 -13.57
N LYS A 88 11.57 12.01 -14.77
CA LYS A 88 11.62 12.84 -15.96
C LYS A 88 10.72 14.07 -15.83
N ALA A 89 9.66 13.98 -15.09
CA ALA A 89 8.76 15.10 -14.80
C ALA A 89 9.23 15.95 -13.61
N GLY A 90 10.43 15.69 -13.09
CA GLY A 90 11.01 16.46 -11.99
C GLY A 90 10.59 15.98 -10.60
N ILE A 91 9.97 14.81 -10.51
CA ILE A 91 9.47 14.27 -9.23
C ILE A 91 10.32 13.06 -8.84
N THR A 92 10.98 13.15 -7.69
CA THR A 92 11.72 12.02 -7.12
C THR A 92 10.91 11.39 -5.99
N ILE A 93 10.58 10.12 -6.15
CA ILE A 93 9.90 9.34 -5.11
C ILE A 93 10.96 8.84 -4.13
N ARG A 94 10.79 9.16 -2.83
CA ARG A 94 11.79 8.85 -1.81
C ARG A 94 11.91 7.36 -1.53
N LYS A 95 10.80 6.64 -1.62
CA LYS A 95 10.74 5.20 -1.38
C LYS A 95 10.35 4.48 -2.68
N PRO A 96 11.28 3.83 -3.36
CA PRO A 96 10.97 3.15 -4.64
C PRO A 96 9.85 2.13 -4.53
N ASN A 97 9.66 1.51 -3.37
CA ASN A 97 8.57 0.56 -3.13
C ASN A 97 7.19 1.20 -3.30
N ASP A 98 7.07 2.52 -3.15
CA ASP A 98 5.79 3.21 -3.39
C ASP A 98 5.34 3.07 -4.84
N CYS A 99 6.29 3.05 -5.78
CA CYS A 99 5.98 2.79 -7.18
C CYS A 99 5.53 1.34 -7.41
N LEU A 100 6.07 0.40 -6.65
CA LEU A 100 5.61 -0.99 -6.72
C LEU A 100 4.19 -1.15 -6.15
N ILE A 101 3.90 -0.50 -5.03
CA ILE A 101 2.56 -0.48 -4.46
C ILE A 101 1.57 0.15 -5.46
N ALA A 102 1.96 1.25 -6.09
CA ALA A 102 1.15 1.88 -7.13
C ALA A 102 0.92 0.94 -8.32
N ALA A 103 1.93 0.18 -8.73
CA ALA A 103 1.80 -0.80 -9.80
C ALA A 103 0.77 -1.88 -9.47
N TYR A 104 0.78 -2.42 -8.24
CA TYR A 104 -0.25 -3.36 -7.80
C TYR A 104 -1.64 -2.72 -7.83
N THR A 105 -1.74 -1.49 -7.34
CA THR A 105 -3.01 -0.76 -7.31
C THR A 105 -3.61 -0.58 -8.72
N LEU A 106 -2.77 -0.15 -9.66
CA LEU A 106 -3.18 0.07 -11.05
C LEU A 106 -3.51 -1.24 -11.76
N HIS A 107 -2.68 -2.26 -11.58
CA HIS A 107 -2.87 -3.56 -12.20
C HIS A 107 -4.21 -4.20 -11.81
N HIS A 108 -4.56 -4.11 -10.54
CA HIS A 108 -5.79 -4.68 -10.01
C HIS A 108 -6.98 -3.73 -10.07
N LYS A 109 -6.79 -2.49 -10.52
CA LYS A 109 -7.85 -1.47 -10.63
C LYS A 109 -8.60 -1.27 -9.32
N VAL A 110 -7.86 -1.23 -8.23
CA VAL A 110 -8.41 -0.98 -6.89
C VAL A 110 -8.08 0.44 -6.44
N THR A 111 -8.63 0.84 -5.30
CA THR A 111 -8.34 2.15 -4.69
C THR A 111 -7.30 1.98 -3.60
N LEU A 112 -6.36 2.92 -3.51
CA LEU A 112 -5.30 2.93 -2.50
C LEU A 112 -5.68 3.86 -1.35
N LEU A 113 -5.57 3.36 -0.12
CA LEU A 113 -5.66 4.17 1.10
C LEU A 113 -4.23 4.42 1.61
N HIS A 114 -3.86 5.69 1.76
CA HIS A 114 -2.49 6.06 2.16
C HIS A 114 -2.46 7.34 2.98
N ASP A 115 -1.32 7.56 3.64
CA ASP A 115 -1.00 8.77 4.39
C ASP A 115 0.30 9.43 3.88
N ASP A 116 0.74 9.12 2.66
CA ASP A 116 2.04 9.57 2.14
C ASP A 116 1.86 10.50 0.94
N LYS A 117 2.51 11.67 0.99
CA LYS A 117 2.47 12.67 -0.09
C LYS A 117 3.01 12.14 -1.41
N ASP A 118 3.92 11.17 -1.38
CA ASP A 118 4.46 10.60 -2.60
C ASP A 118 3.37 9.95 -3.45
N PHE A 119 2.34 9.37 -2.83
CA PHE A 119 1.19 8.83 -3.57
C PHE A 119 0.33 9.91 -4.20
N ASP A 120 0.26 11.11 -3.63
CA ASP A 120 -0.40 12.24 -4.27
C ASP A 120 0.32 12.61 -5.57
N HIS A 121 1.64 12.62 -5.56
CA HIS A 121 2.44 12.87 -6.78
C HIS A 121 2.23 11.78 -7.81
N ILE A 122 2.22 10.52 -7.40
CA ILE A 122 1.99 9.38 -8.29
C ILE A 122 0.58 9.46 -8.88
N SER A 123 -0.41 9.77 -8.06
CA SER A 123 -1.80 9.89 -8.49
C SER A 123 -1.98 10.94 -9.58
N ASN A 124 -1.30 12.07 -9.45
CA ASN A 124 -1.38 13.16 -10.43
C ASN A 124 -0.80 12.76 -11.79
N HIS A 125 0.14 11.82 -11.85
CA HIS A 125 0.80 11.41 -13.08
C HIS A 125 0.23 10.13 -13.69
N ALA A 126 -0.21 9.18 -12.86
CA ALA A 126 -0.56 7.84 -13.30
C ALA A 126 -2.05 7.52 -13.16
N GLN A 127 -2.88 8.49 -12.80
CA GLN A 127 -4.32 8.31 -12.58
C GLN A 127 -4.61 7.21 -11.54
N LEU A 128 -3.81 7.18 -10.50
CA LEU A 128 -3.99 6.27 -9.38
C LEU A 128 -5.24 6.66 -8.59
N ASN A 129 -6.15 5.72 -8.36
CA ASN A 129 -7.32 5.96 -7.53
C ASN A 129 -6.92 5.91 -6.05
N THR A 130 -7.16 7.01 -5.33
CA THR A 130 -6.84 7.11 -3.90
C THR A 130 -8.05 7.57 -3.11
N LEU A 131 -8.05 7.23 -1.84
CA LEU A 131 -9.04 7.69 -0.87
C LEU A 131 -8.51 8.88 -0.06
#